data_dd652914770d11182662e73298cb0d0d
#
_entry.id   dd652914770d11182662e73298cb0d0d
#
_cell.length_a   1.000
_cell.length_b   1.000
_cell.length_c   1.000
_cell.angle_alpha   90.00
_cell.angle_beta   90.00
_cell.angle_gamma   90.00
#
_symmetry.space_group_name_H-M   'P 1'
#
loop_
_entity.id
_entity.type
_entity.pdbx_description
1 polymer ?
#
loop_
_entity_poly.entity_id
_entity_poly.type
_entity_poly.pdbx_seq_one_letter_code
_entity_poly.pdbx_strand_id
1 'polypeptide(L)'
;MKKIFTLLFYAALHSPLLAQHFNDYFENRTLRTDYLFTGNAQQQSVCLDELSVLPQWAGRRTKLAELPLAGNGEITMTDKASGKIIYRTSFSSLFQEWLGEEEATRVQKGFENTFLLPFPKQETLVTITLKNAHHQVCASYTHEVRPGDILIHHRGFESLTPHRYMHQSGSPDKCIDVAILAEGYTEAEMNLFYQDAQTTCEALFAHEPFAKLKDRFNIVAVASPSKDSGVSIPHQGVWKSTAVGSNFSTFYSDRYLTTSRVKSIHNWLAGIPYEHIIILANTDTYGGGGIYNSYTLTTAHHADFKPVVVHEFGHSFGGLADEYAYTDDPSPAFPYEVEPWEPNISTLVDFKSKWQDMVPKGTPIPTPIKNVEKEKNTAVGVYEGAGYTNKGIYRPVTECRMRVNKVPAFCPVCQRSLERLILFYTE
;
A
#
# COMPACT_ATOMS: atom_id res chain seq x y z
N MET A 1 55.06 -17.99 -39.03
CA MET A 1 54.62 -17.14 -37.85
C MET A 1 53.28 -17.61 -37.43
N LYS A 2 53.17 -18.43 -36.39
CA LYS A 2 51.88 -18.91 -35.83
C LYS A 2 51.43 -17.91 -34.75
N LYS A 3 50.26 -17.25 -34.94
CA LYS A 3 49.65 -16.42 -33.92
C LYS A 3 48.87 -17.31 -32.97
N ILE A 4 49.29 -17.33 -31.70
CA ILE A 4 48.58 -17.97 -30.60
C ILE A 4 47.56 -16.98 -30.11
N PHE A 5 46.24 -17.28 -30.21
CA PHE A 5 45.18 -16.58 -29.60
C PHE A 5 44.94 -17.16 -28.19
N THR A 6 45.28 -16.37 -27.18
CA THR A 6 44.98 -16.72 -25.78
C THR A 6 43.53 -16.26 -25.47
N LEU A 7 42.63 -17.22 -25.32
CA LEU A 7 41.27 -16.98 -24.82
C LEU A 7 41.33 -16.83 -23.29
N LEU A 8 41.11 -15.63 -22.78
CA LEU A 8 40.88 -15.37 -21.36
C LEU A 8 39.43 -15.76 -21.03
N PHE A 9 39.26 -16.88 -20.32
CA PHE A 9 38.00 -17.24 -19.69
C PHE A 9 37.78 -16.37 -18.44
N TYR A 10 36.85 -15.41 -18.50
CA TYR A 10 36.33 -14.77 -17.30
C TYR A 10 35.35 -15.73 -16.61
N ALA A 11 35.84 -16.44 -15.60
CA ALA A 11 34.99 -17.16 -14.67
C ALA A 11 34.28 -16.13 -13.81
N ALA A 12 33.01 -15.86 -14.12
CA ALA A 12 32.11 -15.12 -13.21
C ALA A 12 31.91 -15.97 -11.96
N LEU A 13 32.62 -15.63 -10.90
CA LEU A 13 32.39 -16.17 -9.56
C LEU A 13 30.99 -15.76 -9.13
N HIS A 14 30.02 -16.64 -9.33
CA HIS A 14 28.72 -16.57 -8.65
C HIS A 14 28.97 -16.91 -7.18
N SER A 15 29.28 -15.89 -6.38
CA SER A 15 29.20 -16.04 -4.94
C SER A 15 27.73 -16.37 -4.61
N PRO A 16 27.45 -17.45 -3.84
CA PRO A 16 26.10 -17.68 -3.36
C PRO A 16 25.69 -16.44 -2.56
N LEU A 17 24.57 -15.81 -2.93
CA LEU A 17 23.94 -14.80 -2.09
C LEU A 17 23.60 -15.51 -0.77
N LEU A 18 24.45 -15.37 0.24
CA LEU A 18 24.15 -15.80 1.58
C LEU A 18 22.89 -15.01 1.99
N ALA A 19 21.83 -15.74 2.31
CA ALA A 19 20.58 -15.14 2.79
C ALA A 19 20.90 -14.20 3.96
N GLN A 20 20.41 -12.97 3.88
CA GLN A 20 20.61 -12.00 4.94
C GLN A 20 19.79 -12.42 6.16
N HIS A 21 20.44 -12.68 7.28
CA HIS A 21 19.74 -12.95 8.53
C HIS A 21 19.34 -11.62 9.19
N PHE A 22 18.07 -11.49 9.56
CA PHE A 22 17.52 -10.31 10.21
C PHE A 22 18.38 -9.86 11.42
N ASN A 23 18.73 -10.82 12.27
CA ASN A 23 19.47 -10.55 13.51
C ASN A 23 20.93 -10.10 13.29
N ASP A 24 21.48 -10.17 12.08
CA ASP A 24 22.83 -9.64 11.80
C ASP A 24 22.81 -8.11 11.76
N TYR A 25 21.71 -7.52 11.28
CA TYR A 25 21.60 -6.09 11.01
C TYR A 25 20.61 -5.35 11.92
N PHE A 26 19.61 -6.05 12.46
CA PHE A 26 18.47 -5.42 13.12
C PHE A 26 18.23 -5.94 14.53
N GLU A 27 17.67 -5.08 15.36
CA GLU A 27 17.06 -5.44 16.62
C GLU A 27 15.57 -5.75 16.44
N ASN A 28 14.96 -6.46 17.41
CA ASN A 28 13.51 -6.69 17.40
C ASN A 28 12.75 -5.44 17.86
N ARG A 29 13.01 -4.30 17.21
CA ARG A 29 12.36 -3.01 17.42
C ARG A 29 12.04 -2.37 16.07
N THR A 30 11.11 -1.43 16.05
CA THR A 30 10.77 -0.67 14.85
C THR A 30 11.43 0.70 14.88
N LEU A 31 12.07 1.09 13.78
CA LEU A 31 12.40 2.46 13.46
C LEU A 31 11.21 3.07 12.70
N ARG A 32 10.47 3.96 13.33
CA ARG A 32 9.49 4.81 12.66
C ARG A 32 10.19 6.04 12.11
N THR A 33 9.96 6.30 10.83
CA THR A 33 10.52 7.46 10.14
C THR A 33 9.37 8.33 9.62
N ASP A 34 9.28 9.56 10.10
CA ASP A 34 8.29 10.55 9.68
C ASP A 34 8.92 11.52 8.70
N TYR A 35 8.26 11.74 7.55
CA TYR A 35 8.73 12.65 6.50
C TYR A 35 7.62 13.60 6.06
N LEU A 36 8.06 14.73 5.50
CA LEU A 36 7.22 15.60 4.69
C LEU A 36 7.64 15.49 3.23
N PHE A 37 6.71 15.07 2.37
CA PHE A 37 6.87 15.18 0.93
C PHE A 37 6.29 16.52 0.49
N THR A 38 7.10 17.34 -0.14
CA THR A 38 6.74 18.74 -0.42
C THR A 38 7.01 19.09 -1.88
N GLY A 39 6.29 20.09 -2.39
CA GLY A 39 6.53 20.62 -3.73
C GLY A 39 5.26 20.81 -4.54
N ASN A 40 5.40 20.66 -5.86
CA ASN A 40 4.36 20.80 -6.86
C ASN A 40 4.65 19.88 -8.05
N ALA A 41 3.85 19.97 -9.14
CA ALA A 41 4.02 19.14 -10.33
C ALA A 41 5.41 19.27 -11.01
N GLN A 42 6.12 20.40 -10.83
CA GLN A 42 7.41 20.66 -11.46
C GLN A 42 8.60 20.29 -10.58
N GLN A 43 8.46 20.42 -9.26
CA GLN A 43 9.56 20.21 -8.33
C GLN A 43 9.07 19.54 -7.05
N GLN A 44 9.70 18.42 -6.70
CA GLN A 44 9.41 17.67 -5.48
C GLN A 44 10.63 17.58 -4.59
N SER A 45 10.41 17.51 -3.28
CA SER A 45 11.45 17.23 -2.29
C SER A 45 10.91 16.40 -1.12
N VAL A 46 11.82 15.72 -0.45
CA VAL A 46 11.57 14.93 0.75
C VAL A 46 12.35 15.54 1.91
N CYS A 47 11.68 15.79 3.03
CA CYS A 47 12.28 16.31 4.24
C CYS A 47 12.07 15.30 5.38
N LEU A 48 13.15 14.96 6.10
CA LEU A 48 13.02 14.22 7.36
C LEU A 48 12.37 15.14 8.40
N ASP A 49 11.34 14.64 9.07
CA ASP A 49 10.69 15.36 10.17
C ASP A 49 11.11 14.79 11.53
N GLU A 50 10.89 13.49 11.77
CA GLU A 50 11.19 12.88 13.07
C GLU A 50 11.60 11.39 12.91
N LEU A 51 12.43 10.93 13.84
CA LEU A 51 12.73 9.51 14.03
C LEU A 51 12.19 9.05 15.39
N SER A 52 11.55 7.89 15.41
CA SER A 52 11.10 7.27 16.65
C SER A 52 11.44 5.78 16.67
N VAL A 53 11.64 5.23 17.88
CA VAL A 53 11.75 3.79 18.10
C VAL A 53 10.48 3.26 18.78
N LEU A 54 9.96 2.13 18.29
CA LEU A 54 8.81 1.39 18.85
C LEU A 54 9.30 0.05 19.41
N PRO A 55 8.58 -0.55 20.39
CA PRO A 55 9.09 -1.68 21.19
C PRO A 55 9.31 -2.97 20.39
N GLN A 56 8.58 -3.21 19.30
CA GLN A 56 8.63 -4.48 18.56
C GLN A 56 8.60 -4.24 17.05
N TRP A 57 9.33 -5.10 16.30
CA TRP A 57 9.21 -5.19 14.86
C TRP A 57 8.15 -6.23 14.47
N ALA A 58 7.13 -5.81 13.73
CA ALA A 58 6.04 -6.66 13.24
C ALA A 58 6.22 -7.11 11.78
N GLY A 59 7.09 -6.45 11.02
CA GLY A 59 7.29 -6.73 9.60
C GLY A 59 8.17 -7.95 9.32
N ARG A 60 8.32 -8.27 8.04
CA ARG A 60 9.06 -9.44 7.57
C ARG A 60 10.51 -9.49 8.05
N ARG A 61 11.03 -10.72 8.23
CA ARG A 61 12.41 -11.01 8.65
C ARG A 61 13.23 -11.76 7.60
N THR A 62 12.60 -12.12 6.50
CA THR A 62 13.19 -12.78 5.33
C THR A 62 13.10 -11.87 4.12
N LYS A 63 13.80 -12.21 3.03
CA LYS A 63 13.74 -11.46 1.75
C LYS A 63 13.95 -9.94 1.93
N LEU A 64 14.81 -9.55 2.89
CA LEU A 64 14.93 -8.18 3.41
C LEU A 64 15.24 -7.13 2.33
N ALA A 65 16.10 -7.47 1.37
CA ALA A 65 16.51 -6.58 0.28
C ALA A 65 15.67 -6.74 -1.01
N GLU A 66 14.59 -7.53 -0.97
CA GLU A 66 13.71 -7.76 -2.11
C GLU A 66 12.47 -6.87 -2.04
N LEU A 67 11.91 -6.54 -3.21
CA LEU A 67 10.63 -5.84 -3.36
C LEU A 67 9.61 -6.76 -4.00
N PRO A 68 8.45 -6.99 -3.39
CA PRO A 68 7.38 -7.76 -4.01
C PRO A 68 6.67 -6.97 -5.13
N LEU A 69 6.57 -5.65 -4.98
CA LEU A 69 5.99 -4.70 -5.92
C LEU A 69 6.84 -3.44 -5.97
N ALA A 70 6.86 -2.76 -7.11
CA ALA A 70 7.71 -1.58 -7.30
C ALA A 70 7.18 -0.32 -6.59
N GLY A 71 5.86 -0.07 -6.61
CA GLY A 71 5.25 1.16 -6.07
C GLY A 71 5.69 2.44 -6.80
N ASN A 72 5.18 3.57 -6.35
CA ASN A 72 5.57 4.89 -6.84
C ASN A 72 6.75 5.50 -6.05
N GLY A 73 7.12 4.88 -4.95
CA GLY A 73 8.27 5.24 -4.14
C GLY A 73 8.94 4.03 -3.53
N GLU A 74 10.18 4.23 -3.10
CA GLU A 74 11.01 3.17 -2.50
C GLU A 74 11.81 3.72 -1.33
N ILE A 75 11.94 2.89 -0.29
CA ILE A 75 12.86 3.13 0.81
C ILE A 75 13.91 2.02 0.83
N THR A 76 15.17 2.41 0.89
CA THR A 76 16.32 1.51 0.98
C THR A 76 17.10 1.82 2.25
N MET A 77 17.40 0.79 3.04
CA MET A 77 18.36 0.86 4.15
C MET A 77 19.69 0.25 3.71
N THR A 78 20.77 0.99 3.86
CA THR A 78 22.11 0.56 3.50
C THR A 78 23.01 0.58 4.73
N ASP A 79 23.62 -0.55 5.08
CA ASP A 79 24.65 -0.59 6.14
C ASP A 79 25.82 0.31 5.74
N LYS A 80 26.10 1.32 6.55
CA LYS A 80 27.07 2.37 6.22
C LYS A 80 28.49 1.84 6.10
N ALA A 81 28.83 0.83 6.90
CA ALA A 81 30.19 0.28 6.95
C ALA A 81 30.51 -0.58 5.72
N SER A 82 29.56 -1.42 5.30
CA SER A 82 29.77 -2.36 4.18
C SER A 82 29.22 -1.86 2.83
N GLY A 83 28.38 -0.83 2.82
CA GLY A 83 27.66 -0.36 1.65
C GLY A 83 26.58 -1.33 1.15
N LYS A 84 26.25 -2.38 1.93
CA LYS A 84 25.29 -3.40 1.55
C LYS A 84 23.86 -2.93 1.82
N ILE A 85 22.95 -3.14 0.86
CA ILE A 85 21.51 -2.96 1.09
C ILE A 85 21.04 -4.05 2.06
N ILE A 86 20.47 -3.63 3.19
CA ILE A 86 20.02 -4.52 4.27
C ILE A 86 18.50 -4.61 4.40
N TYR A 87 17.75 -3.62 3.86
CA TYR A 87 16.29 -3.65 3.81
C TYR A 87 15.77 -2.77 2.67
N ARG A 88 14.66 -3.18 2.05
CA ARG A 88 13.93 -2.38 1.05
C ARG A 88 12.44 -2.53 1.24
N THR A 89 11.71 -1.46 1.00
CA THR A 89 10.25 -1.46 0.90
C THR A 89 9.81 -0.43 -0.14
N SER A 90 8.62 -0.60 -0.69
CA SER A 90 8.03 0.31 -1.67
C SER A 90 6.67 0.80 -1.18
N PHE A 91 6.21 1.91 -1.73
CA PHE A 91 4.98 2.56 -1.30
C PHE A 91 4.38 3.41 -2.43
N SER A 92 3.16 3.87 -2.22
CA SER A 92 2.56 5.02 -2.89
C SER A 92 2.17 6.07 -1.85
N SER A 93 1.90 7.29 -2.27
CA SER A 93 1.55 8.39 -1.36
C SER A 93 0.47 9.29 -1.94
N LEU A 94 -0.35 9.86 -1.07
CA LEU A 94 -1.34 10.86 -1.43
C LEU A 94 -0.70 12.09 -2.11
N PHE A 95 0.56 12.42 -1.74
CA PHE A 95 1.33 13.47 -2.40
C PHE A 95 1.52 13.18 -3.90
N GLN A 96 1.89 11.94 -4.26
CA GLN A 96 2.12 11.57 -5.67
C GLN A 96 0.84 11.53 -6.48
N GLU A 97 -0.30 11.16 -5.89
CA GLU A 97 -1.60 11.26 -6.53
C GLU A 97 -1.97 12.73 -6.79
N TRP A 98 -1.79 13.59 -5.76
CA TRP A 98 -2.05 15.02 -5.89
C TRP A 98 -1.21 15.71 -6.96
N LEU A 99 0.01 15.22 -7.25
CA LEU A 99 0.84 15.78 -8.33
C LEU A 99 0.19 15.66 -9.72
N GLY A 100 -0.77 14.74 -9.90
CA GLY A 100 -1.58 14.62 -11.12
C GLY A 100 -2.73 15.63 -11.23
N GLU A 101 -3.03 16.36 -10.15
CA GLU A 101 -4.14 17.31 -10.12
C GLU A 101 -3.75 18.69 -10.68
N GLU A 102 -4.70 19.40 -11.27
CA GLU A 102 -4.49 20.77 -11.79
C GLU A 102 -3.94 21.71 -10.70
N GLU A 103 -4.38 21.55 -9.47
CA GLU A 103 -3.92 22.36 -8.34
C GLU A 103 -2.39 22.28 -8.17
N ALA A 104 -1.79 21.13 -8.38
CA ALA A 104 -0.35 20.93 -8.22
C ALA A 104 0.49 21.72 -9.24
N THR A 105 -0.12 22.20 -10.34
CA THR A 105 0.58 23.07 -11.31
C THR A 105 0.75 24.51 -10.82
N ARG A 106 -0.02 24.91 -9.77
CA ARG A 106 -0.14 26.33 -9.33
C ARG A 106 0.30 26.58 -7.90
N VAL A 107 0.22 25.54 -7.02
CA VAL A 107 0.56 25.71 -5.60
C VAL A 107 1.60 24.68 -5.17
N GLN A 108 2.28 24.97 -4.06
CA GLN A 108 3.14 24.03 -3.36
C GLN A 108 2.42 23.53 -2.11
N LYS A 109 2.46 22.22 -1.87
CA LYS A 109 1.90 21.59 -0.66
C LYS A 109 2.91 20.65 -0.01
N GLY A 110 2.68 20.36 1.28
CA GLY A 110 3.39 19.36 2.05
C GLY A 110 2.42 18.28 2.54
N PHE A 111 2.84 17.02 2.49
CA PHE A 111 2.08 15.86 2.91
C PHE A 111 2.90 15.03 3.89
N GLU A 112 2.30 14.68 5.03
CA GLU A 112 2.90 13.75 5.97
C GLU A 112 2.98 12.34 5.37
N ASN A 113 4.11 11.69 5.61
CA ASN A 113 4.31 10.28 5.30
C ASN A 113 5.09 9.63 6.44
N THR A 114 4.66 8.45 6.86
CA THR A 114 5.29 7.69 7.94
C THR A 114 5.58 6.29 7.46
N PHE A 115 6.78 5.80 7.74
CA PHE A 115 7.18 4.44 7.38
C PHE A 115 7.76 3.70 8.58
N LEU A 116 7.46 2.40 8.64
CA LEU A 116 8.01 1.49 9.62
C LEU A 116 9.12 0.67 8.99
N LEU A 117 10.29 0.73 9.60
CA LEU A 117 11.49 0.02 9.17
C LEU A 117 12.02 -0.80 10.36
N PRO A 118 12.77 -1.88 10.14
CA PRO A 118 13.42 -2.57 11.23
C PRO A 118 14.51 -1.68 11.84
N PHE A 119 14.63 -1.66 13.17
CA PHE A 119 15.59 -0.81 13.88
C PHE A 119 17.01 -1.33 13.68
N PRO A 120 17.94 -0.56 13.09
CA PRO A 120 19.27 -1.04 12.78
C PRO A 120 20.16 -1.15 14.04
N LYS A 121 21.10 -2.11 14.04
CA LYS A 121 22.12 -2.25 15.10
C LYS A 121 23.30 -1.32 14.93
N GLN A 122 23.56 -0.88 13.70
CA GLN A 122 24.72 -0.07 13.32
C GLN A 122 24.27 1.18 12.55
N GLU A 123 25.19 2.13 12.35
CA GLU A 123 24.94 3.29 11.51
C GLU A 123 24.47 2.87 10.12
N THR A 124 23.32 3.38 9.71
CA THR A 124 22.62 2.99 8.49
C THR A 124 22.20 4.22 7.70
N LEU A 125 22.36 4.17 6.39
CA LEU A 125 21.82 5.18 5.48
C LEU A 125 20.41 4.77 5.06
N VAL A 126 19.46 5.67 5.24
CA VAL A 126 18.07 5.51 4.76
C VAL A 126 17.88 6.41 3.56
N THR A 127 17.59 5.83 2.42
CA THR A 127 17.31 6.57 1.17
C THR A 127 15.86 6.40 0.78
N ILE A 128 15.17 7.53 0.55
CA ILE A 128 13.82 7.58 0.00
C ILE A 128 13.90 8.11 -1.41
N THR A 129 13.21 7.44 -2.32
CA THR A 129 13.13 7.80 -3.73
C THR A 129 11.68 7.89 -4.17
N LEU A 130 11.28 9.01 -4.76
CA LEU A 130 9.98 9.19 -5.41
C LEU A 130 10.14 9.03 -6.93
N LYS A 131 9.19 8.34 -7.54
CA LYS A 131 9.16 8.09 -8.98
C LYS A 131 7.85 8.62 -9.58
N ASN A 132 7.92 9.15 -10.80
CA ASN A 132 6.73 9.53 -11.56
C ASN A 132 6.09 8.33 -12.27
N ALA A 133 5.00 8.55 -13.01
CA ALA A 133 4.30 7.51 -13.77
C ALA A 133 5.16 6.85 -14.87
N HIS A 134 6.26 7.48 -15.31
CA HIS A 134 7.25 6.90 -16.21
C HIS A 134 8.37 6.14 -15.49
N HIS A 135 8.22 5.84 -14.19
CA HIS A 135 9.20 5.19 -13.31
C HIS A 135 10.53 5.96 -13.17
N GLN A 136 10.56 7.23 -13.57
CA GLN A 136 11.73 8.09 -13.45
C GLN A 136 11.80 8.70 -12.05
N VAL A 137 13.00 8.77 -11.48
CA VAL A 137 13.23 9.40 -10.18
C VAL A 137 13.03 10.90 -10.29
N CYS A 138 12.08 11.45 -9.52
CA CYS A 138 11.81 12.88 -9.45
C CYS A 138 12.26 13.54 -8.14
N ALA A 139 12.42 12.75 -7.08
CA ALA A 139 13.07 13.20 -5.84
C ALA A 139 13.78 12.04 -5.17
N SER A 140 14.90 12.34 -4.51
CA SER A 140 15.62 11.37 -3.67
C SER A 140 16.23 12.11 -2.47
N TYR A 141 16.14 11.50 -1.29
CA TYR A 141 16.73 12.02 -0.07
C TYR A 141 17.38 10.91 0.72
N THR A 142 18.59 11.13 1.18
CA THR A 142 19.34 10.19 2.01
C THR A 142 19.73 10.85 3.33
N HIS A 143 19.48 10.15 4.44
CA HIS A 143 19.93 10.55 5.75
C HIS A 143 20.55 9.38 6.51
N GLU A 144 21.32 9.70 7.52
CA GLU A 144 21.94 8.72 8.40
C GLU A 144 21.06 8.46 9.63
N VAL A 145 20.95 7.20 10.01
CA VAL A 145 20.36 6.74 11.28
C VAL A 145 21.47 6.19 12.16
N ARG A 146 21.65 6.78 13.33
CA ARG A 146 22.57 6.34 14.38
C ARG A 146 21.77 5.75 15.52
N PRO A 147 21.89 4.44 15.82
CA PRO A 147 21.05 3.78 16.83
C PRO A 147 21.12 4.41 18.23
N GLY A 148 22.24 5.05 18.57
CA GLY A 148 22.46 5.75 19.85
C GLY A 148 22.11 7.24 19.84
N ASP A 149 21.46 7.75 18.79
CA ASP A 149 21.09 9.17 18.73
C ASP A 149 20.01 9.49 19.78
N ILE A 150 20.33 10.45 20.66
CA ILE A 150 19.44 10.89 21.75
C ILE A 150 18.17 11.59 21.27
N LEU A 151 18.11 12.01 20.01
CA LEU A 151 16.95 12.63 19.40
C LEU A 151 15.95 11.63 18.80
N ILE A 152 16.25 10.32 18.83
CA ILE A 152 15.28 9.28 18.47
C ILE A 152 14.26 9.17 19.60
N HIS A 153 13.02 9.53 19.33
CA HIS A 153 11.93 9.48 20.31
C HIS A 153 11.53 8.04 20.67
N HIS A 154 11.26 7.78 21.94
CA HIS A 154 10.70 6.51 22.39
C HIS A 154 9.18 6.59 22.44
N ARG A 155 8.47 5.76 21.65
CA ARG A 155 7.00 5.77 21.58
C ARG A 155 6.44 4.36 21.80
N GLY A 156 5.27 4.28 22.46
CA GLY A 156 4.55 3.02 22.64
C GLY A 156 5.17 2.07 23.68
N PHE A 157 6.04 2.56 24.57
CA PHE A 157 6.63 1.76 25.64
C PHE A 157 5.86 1.80 26.95
N GLU A 158 5.14 2.88 27.24
CA GLU A 158 4.51 3.12 28.54
C GLU A 158 2.99 2.86 28.51
N SER A 159 2.29 3.39 27.53
CA SER A 159 0.84 3.25 27.41
C SER A 159 0.43 2.91 25.99
N LEU A 160 -0.44 1.93 25.85
CA LEU A 160 -1.00 1.53 24.57
C LEU A 160 -2.44 2.03 24.44
N THR A 161 -2.82 2.43 23.25
CA THR A 161 -4.23 2.68 22.93
C THR A 161 -5.04 1.41 23.21
N PRO A 162 -6.25 1.49 23.83
CA PRO A 162 -7.10 0.34 24.03
C PRO A 162 -7.36 -0.41 22.73
N HIS A 163 -7.15 -1.72 22.74
CA HIS A 163 -7.28 -2.53 21.53
C HIS A 163 -7.79 -3.94 21.81
N ARG A 164 -8.32 -4.61 20.79
CA ARG A 164 -8.79 -6.00 20.84
C ARG A 164 -8.42 -6.73 19.56
N TYR A 165 -7.95 -7.94 19.65
CA TYR A 165 -7.77 -8.79 18.48
C TYR A 165 -9.13 -9.28 17.96
N MET A 166 -9.41 -9.02 16.70
CA MET A 166 -10.55 -9.58 15.94
C MET A 166 -10.21 -10.95 15.39
N HIS A 167 -8.93 -11.16 15.06
CA HIS A 167 -8.38 -12.44 14.64
C HIS A 167 -6.90 -12.50 15.03
N GLN A 168 -6.45 -13.63 15.57
CA GLN A 168 -5.06 -13.84 15.95
C GLN A 168 -4.64 -15.28 15.64
N SER A 169 -3.70 -15.44 14.71
CA SER A 169 -3.22 -16.74 14.26
C SER A 169 -1.83 -17.09 14.79
N GLY A 170 -1.02 -16.09 15.09
CA GLY A 170 0.36 -16.33 15.51
C GLY A 170 1.08 -15.09 16.04
N SER A 171 2.40 -15.24 16.18
CA SER A 171 3.25 -14.12 16.56
C SER A 171 3.46 -13.14 15.39
N PRO A 172 3.70 -11.85 15.67
CA PRO A 172 3.91 -10.83 14.64
C PRO A 172 5.06 -11.09 13.66
N ASP A 173 6.04 -11.92 14.04
CA ASP A 173 7.16 -12.31 13.17
C ASP A 173 6.79 -13.40 12.14
N LYS A 174 5.56 -13.94 12.19
CA LYS A 174 5.09 -15.03 11.32
C LYS A 174 3.79 -14.71 10.60
N CYS A 175 3.08 -13.67 11.03
CA CYS A 175 1.81 -13.25 10.48
C CYS A 175 1.93 -11.83 9.95
N ILE A 176 1.05 -11.47 9.03
CA ILE A 176 0.82 -10.10 8.61
C ILE A 176 -0.11 -9.46 9.64
N ASP A 177 0.33 -8.38 10.26
CA ASP A 177 -0.43 -7.67 11.29
C ASP A 177 -1.20 -6.50 10.66
N VAL A 178 -2.53 -6.56 10.72
CA VAL A 178 -3.43 -5.52 10.22
C VAL A 178 -4.09 -4.81 11.39
N ALA A 179 -3.87 -3.51 11.52
CA ALA A 179 -4.56 -2.67 12.49
C ALA A 179 -5.82 -2.04 11.87
N ILE A 180 -6.96 -2.15 12.57
CA ILE A 180 -8.18 -1.43 12.24
C ILE A 180 -8.34 -0.29 13.23
N LEU A 181 -8.39 0.95 12.75
CA LEU A 181 -8.41 2.17 13.56
C LEU A 181 -9.77 2.86 13.48
N ALA A 182 -10.26 3.37 14.63
CA ALA A 182 -11.52 4.13 14.70
C ALA A 182 -11.33 5.58 14.22
N GLU A 183 -12.25 6.07 13.37
CA GLU A 183 -12.27 7.46 12.91
C GLU A 183 -13.70 8.00 12.96
N GLY A 184 -13.89 9.11 13.65
CA GLY A 184 -15.23 9.70 13.83
C GLY A 184 -16.12 8.94 14.83
N TYR A 185 -15.60 7.99 15.59
CA TYR A 185 -16.29 7.38 16.72
C TYR A 185 -15.88 8.09 18.02
N THR A 186 -16.85 8.56 18.79
CA THR A 186 -16.62 9.09 20.14
C THR A 186 -16.33 7.95 21.12
N GLU A 187 -15.87 8.28 22.33
CA GLU A 187 -15.66 7.30 23.40
C GLU A 187 -16.92 6.44 23.66
N ALA A 188 -18.10 7.04 23.60
CA ALA A 188 -19.37 6.35 23.80
C ALA A 188 -19.72 5.37 22.66
N GLU A 189 -19.14 5.55 21.48
CA GLU A 189 -19.38 4.75 20.27
C GLU A 189 -18.36 3.62 20.06
N MET A 190 -17.39 3.43 20.97
CA MET A 190 -16.35 2.41 20.80
C MET A 190 -16.90 0.98 20.70
N ASN A 191 -18.06 0.68 21.31
CA ASN A 191 -18.67 -0.64 21.13
C ASN A 191 -19.20 -0.84 19.70
N LEU A 192 -19.72 0.22 19.06
CA LEU A 192 -20.12 0.19 17.66
C LEU A 192 -18.89 -0.01 16.77
N PHE A 193 -17.81 0.74 17.01
CA PHE A 193 -16.54 0.55 16.30
C PHE A 193 -16.05 -0.89 16.32
N TYR A 194 -16.08 -1.56 17.49
CA TYR A 194 -15.64 -2.96 17.55
C TYR A 194 -16.54 -3.92 16.76
N GLN A 195 -17.84 -3.64 16.65
CA GLN A 195 -18.75 -4.39 15.78
C GLN A 195 -18.41 -4.19 14.30
N ASP A 196 -18.13 -2.95 13.90
CA ASP A 196 -17.73 -2.62 12.54
C ASP A 196 -16.36 -3.22 12.18
N ALA A 197 -15.42 -3.23 13.12
CA ALA A 197 -14.13 -3.90 12.97
C ALA A 197 -14.27 -5.42 12.80
N GLN A 198 -15.19 -6.06 13.55
CA GLN A 198 -15.50 -7.47 13.38
C GLN A 198 -16.11 -7.74 11.99
N THR A 199 -17.04 -6.88 11.56
CA THR A 199 -17.64 -6.96 10.21
C THR A 199 -16.59 -6.81 9.10
N THR A 200 -15.61 -5.92 9.30
CA THR A 200 -14.46 -5.76 8.39
C THR A 200 -13.62 -7.03 8.29
N CYS A 201 -13.27 -7.61 9.43
CA CYS A 201 -12.52 -8.85 9.49
C CYS A 201 -13.24 -9.99 8.74
N GLU A 202 -14.54 -10.15 8.97
CA GLU A 202 -15.39 -11.13 8.28
C GLU A 202 -15.48 -10.86 6.78
N ALA A 203 -15.59 -9.60 6.36
CA ALA A 203 -15.64 -9.21 4.95
C ALA A 203 -14.33 -9.55 4.23
N LEU A 204 -13.17 -9.31 4.84
CA LEU A 204 -11.87 -9.69 4.28
C LEU A 204 -11.76 -11.21 4.10
N PHE A 205 -12.06 -11.98 5.16
CA PHE A 205 -11.96 -13.44 5.13
C PHE A 205 -13.10 -14.14 4.37
N ALA A 206 -14.09 -13.41 3.85
CA ALA A 206 -15.04 -13.92 2.88
C ALA A 206 -14.51 -13.95 1.43
N HIS A 207 -13.31 -13.39 1.19
CA HIS A 207 -12.70 -13.29 -0.15
C HIS A 207 -11.41 -14.11 -0.25
N GLU A 208 -11.28 -14.87 -1.36
CA GLU A 208 -10.00 -15.48 -1.70
C GLU A 208 -9.00 -14.42 -2.22
N PRO A 209 -7.70 -14.53 -1.87
CA PRO A 209 -7.03 -15.62 -1.16
C PRO A 209 -7.01 -15.47 0.38
N PHE A 210 -7.61 -14.40 0.94
CA PHE A 210 -7.61 -14.13 2.38
C PHE A 210 -8.30 -15.26 3.17
N ALA A 211 -9.38 -15.83 2.63
CA ALA A 211 -10.09 -16.96 3.25
C ALA A 211 -9.18 -18.18 3.43
N LYS A 212 -8.49 -18.58 2.36
CA LYS A 212 -7.57 -19.73 2.35
C LYS A 212 -6.34 -19.51 3.24
N LEU A 213 -5.87 -18.26 3.32
CA LEU A 213 -4.64 -17.87 4.01
C LEU A 213 -4.90 -17.09 5.31
N LYS A 214 -6.10 -17.20 5.89
CA LYS A 214 -6.46 -16.47 7.11
C LYS A 214 -5.51 -16.70 8.27
N ASP A 215 -4.93 -17.90 8.35
CA ASP A 215 -3.97 -18.27 9.40
C ASP A 215 -2.61 -17.57 9.26
N ARG A 216 -2.43 -16.77 8.21
CA ARG A 216 -1.26 -15.90 7.98
C ARG A 216 -1.47 -14.46 8.47
N PHE A 217 -2.61 -14.17 9.11
CA PHE A 217 -2.98 -12.83 9.55
C PHE A 217 -3.24 -12.75 11.05
N ASN A 218 -2.89 -11.60 11.63
CA ASN A 218 -3.47 -11.08 12.86
C ASN A 218 -4.23 -9.79 12.50
N ILE A 219 -5.41 -9.60 13.10
CA ILE A 219 -6.21 -8.39 12.91
C ILE A 219 -6.54 -7.82 14.28
N VAL A 220 -6.11 -6.59 14.55
CA VAL A 220 -6.31 -5.87 15.82
C VAL A 220 -7.13 -4.61 15.61
N ALA A 221 -8.22 -4.45 16.36
CA ALA A 221 -9.02 -3.22 16.38
C ALA A 221 -8.51 -2.29 17.49
N VAL A 222 -8.19 -1.05 17.14
CA VAL A 222 -7.58 -0.04 18.01
C VAL A 222 -8.54 1.13 18.22
N ALA A 223 -8.97 1.34 19.45
CA ALA A 223 -9.94 2.35 19.84
C ALA A 223 -9.28 3.73 19.93
N SER A 224 -9.38 4.51 18.87
CA SER A 224 -8.94 5.91 18.80
C SER A 224 -10.15 6.84 18.87
N PRO A 225 -10.56 7.33 20.05
CA PRO A 225 -11.77 8.13 20.18
C PRO A 225 -11.61 9.50 19.53
N SER A 226 -12.61 9.88 18.76
CA SER A 226 -12.77 11.21 18.19
C SER A 226 -13.53 12.13 19.16
N LYS A 227 -13.28 13.43 19.06
CA LYS A 227 -14.04 14.42 19.81
C LYS A 227 -15.48 14.52 19.27
N ASP A 228 -15.64 14.52 17.95
CA ASP A 228 -16.91 14.59 17.26
C ASP A 228 -17.27 13.26 16.62
N SER A 229 -18.55 12.90 16.65
CA SER A 229 -19.10 11.78 15.89
C SER A 229 -19.23 12.13 14.41
N GLY A 230 -18.89 11.18 13.51
CA GLY A 230 -18.87 11.40 12.07
C GLY A 230 -17.54 11.99 11.58
N VAL A 231 -17.46 12.28 10.28
CA VAL A 231 -16.27 12.81 9.61
C VAL A 231 -16.57 14.11 8.87
N SER A 232 -15.51 14.83 8.47
CA SER A 232 -15.69 16.09 7.74
C SER A 232 -16.19 15.86 6.31
N ILE A 233 -17.16 16.65 5.87
CA ILE A 233 -17.74 16.68 4.52
C ILE A 233 -17.66 18.11 3.99
N PRO A 234 -16.51 18.54 3.46
CA PRO A 234 -16.23 19.94 3.10
C PRO A 234 -17.22 20.56 2.11
N HIS A 235 -17.66 19.81 1.09
CA HIS A 235 -18.63 20.31 0.11
C HIS A 235 -20.02 20.58 0.69
N GLN A 236 -20.29 20.09 1.91
CA GLN A 236 -21.51 20.39 2.68
C GLN A 236 -21.26 21.40 3.80
N GLY A 237 -20.05 21.95 3.92
CA GLY A 237 -19.65 22.84 5.00
C GLY A 237 -19.50 22.17 6.37
N VAL A 238 -19.47 20.84 6.43
CA VAL A 238 -19.37 20.06 7.68
C VAL A 238 -17.90 19.81 8.02
N TRP A 239 -17.48 20.29 9.18
CA TRP A 239 -16.13 20.05 9.72
C TRP A 239 -16.21 19.39 11.09
N LYS A 240 -15.42 18.35 11.32
CA LYS A 240 -15.38 17.53 12.52
C LYS A 240 -13.96 17.42 13.07
N SER A 241 -13.85 17.38 14.39
CA SER A 241 -12.60 17.11 15.11
C SER A 241 -12.50 15.62 15.42
N THR A 242 -11.78 14.88 14.58
CA THR A 242 -11.72 13.43 14.65
C THR A 242 -10.29 12.92 14.91
N ALA A 243 -10.14 11.62 15.21
CA ALA A 243 -8.89 11.01 15.65
C ALA A 243 -7.74 11.20 14.66
N VAL A 244 -8.03 11.07 13.35
CA VAL A 244 -7.02 11.25 12.30
C VAL A 244 -7.40 12.36 11.30
N GLY A 245 -8.47 13.12 11.58
CA GLY A 245 -8.85 14.29 10.79
C GLY A 245 -9.17 13.98 9.34
N SER A 246 -9.84 12.86 9.08
CA SER A 246 -10.24 12.48 7.73
C SER A 246 -11.33 13.41 7.16
N ASN A 247 -11.34 13.55 5.85
CA ASN A 247 -12.36 14.31 5.15
C ASN A 247 -12.67 13.73 3.77
N PHE A 248 -13.92 13.90 3.37
CA PHE A 248 -14.33 13.78 1.97
C PHE A 248 -13.82 14.96 1.14
N SER A 249 -14.11 14.94 -0.14
CA SER A 249 -13.72 15.99 -1.09
C SER A 249 -12.20 16.13 -1.28
N THR A 250 -11.44 15.07 -1.02
CA THR A 250 -10.03 15.01 -1.38
C THR A 250 -9.90 15.22 -2.89
N PHE A 251 -9.05 16.16 -3.30
CA PHE A 251 -8.87 16.57 -4.69
C PHE A 251 -10.18 16.96 -5.38
N TYR A 252 -11.12 17.56 -4.62
CA TYR A 252 -12.45 17.98 -5.08
C TYR A 252 -13.37 16.83 -5.53
N SER A 253 -12.99 15.58 -5.26
CA SER A 253 -13.85 14.40 -5.50
C SER A 253 -14.71 14.09 -4.29
N ASP A 254 -16.03 14.22 -4.42
CA ASP A 254 -16.98 14.05 -3.30
C ASP A 254 -16.91 12.68 -2.62
N ARG A 255 -16.46 11.65 -3.34
CA ARG A 255 -16.36 10.29 -2.83
C ARG A 255 -15.00 9.93 -2.27
N TYR A 256 -13.97 10.74 -2.55
CA TYR A 256 -12.62 10.42 -2.13
C TYR A 256 -12.42 10.85 -0.68
N LEU A 257 -12.38 9.85 0.19
CA LEU A 257 -12.21 10.01 1.64
C LEU A 257 -10.78 9.64 2.02
N THR A 258 -10.02 10.62 2.48
CA THR A 258 -8.62 10.42 2.90
C THR A 258 -8.28 11.20 4.17
N THR A 259 -7.05 11.07 4.63
CA THR A 259 -6.47 11.96 5.65
C THR A 259 -5.07 12.40 5.24
N SER A 260 -4.73 13.65 5.51
CA SER A 260 -3.37 14.19 5.42
C SER A 260 -2.57 14.06 6.72
N ARG A 261 -3.19 13.56 7.81
CA ARG A 261 -2.59 13.44 9.14
C ARG A 261 -2.04 12.04 9.39
N VAL A 262 -1.13 11.59 8.54
CA VAL A 262 -0.56 10.23 8.60
C VAL A 262 0.17 9.99 9.93
N LYS A 263 0.87 10.98 10.47
CA LYS A 263 1.53 10.89 11.78
C LYS A 263 0.55 10.60 12.92
N SER A 264 -0.67 11.14 12.87
CA SER A 264 -1.71 10.87 13.86
C SER A 264 -2.13 9.40 13.84
N ILE A 265 -2.26 8.77 12.67
CA ILE A 265 -2.54 7.33 12.53
C ILE A 265 -1.51 6.54 13.32
N HIS A 266 -0.23 6.74 13.02
CA HIS A 266 0.87 6.01 13.63
C HIS A 266 1.09 6.34 15.12
N ASN A 267 0.64 7.50 15.59
CA ASN A 267 0.65 7.85 17.02
C ASN A 267 -0.36 7.00 17.80
N TRP A 268 -1.59 6.80 17.26
CA TRP A 268 -2.59 5.93 17.88
C TRP A 268 -2.16 4.46 17.91
N LEU A 269 -1.38 4.03 16.91
CA LEU A 269 -0.90 2.64 16.77
C LEU A 269 0.43 2.38 17.50
N ALA A 270 1.06 3.39 18.09
CA ALA A 270 2.37 3.24 18.70
C ALA A 270 2.41 2.14 19.77
N GLY A 271 3.32 1.18 19.62
CA GLY A 271 3.52 0.05 20.54
C GLY A 271 2.63 -1.16 20.27
N ILE A 272 1.62 -1.06 19.41
CA ILE A 272 0.81 -2.18 18.93
C ILE A 272 1.50 -2.74 17.68
N PRO A 273 1.65 -4.07 17.52
CA PRO A 273 2.19 -4.65 16.28
C PRO A 273 1.25 -4.41 15.09
N TYR A 274 1.77 -3.85 13.98
CA TYR A 274 1.05 -3.70 12.72
C TYR A 274 2.01 -3.48 11.56
N GLU A 275 1.57 -3.85 10.36
CA GLU A 275 2.21 -3.57 9.06
C GLU A 275 1.25 -2.82 8.13
N HIS A 276 -0.04 -3.19 8.16
CA HIS A 276 -1.08 -2.60 7.32
C HIS A 276 -2.19 -1.98 8.17
N ILE A 277 -2.86 -0.97 7.60
CA ILE A 277 -3.81 -0.14 8.35
C ILE A 277 -5.11 -0.03 7.58
N ILE A 278 -6.22 -0.27 8.28
CA ILE A 278 -7.58 0.03 7.83
C ILE A 278 -8.17 1.05 8.80
N ILE A 279 -8.69 2.15 8.29
CA ILE A 279 -9.34 3.19 9.06
C ILE A 279 -10.84 3.14 8.76
N LEU A 280 -11.65 2.93 9.78
CA LEU A 280 -13.11 2.89 9.66
C LEU A 280 -13.70 4.24 10.04
N ALA A 281 -14.32 4.90 9.08
CA ALA A 281 -14.98 6.18 9.26
C ALA A 281 -16.45 5.98 9.65
N ASN A 282 -16.84 6.56 10.80
CA ASN A 282 -18.21 6.54 11.33
C ASN A 282 -19.14 7.41 10.48
N THR A 283 -19.54 6.93 9.32
CA THR A 283 -20.46 7.63 8.41
C THR A 283 -21.15 6.67 7.46
N ASP A 284 -22.37 7.03 7.03
CA ASP A 284 -23.15 6.34 6.00
C ASP A 284 -22.94 6.92 4.59
N THR A 285 -22.17 8.00 4.46
CA THR A 285 -21.83 8.59 3.17
C THR A 285 -20.86 7.68 2.41
N TYR A 286 -21.18 7.37 1.15
CA TYR A 286 -20.34 6.51 0.30
C TYR A 286 -18.98 7.14 0.05
N GLY A 287 -17.91 6.37 0.30
CA GLY A 287 -16.55 6.75 -0.06
C GLY A 287 -15.50 5.84 0.55
N GLY A 288 -14.29 6.00 0.03
CA GLY A 288 -13.11 5.29 0.46
C GLY A 288 -11.87 5.76 -0.28
N GLY A 289 -10.74 5.21 0.09
CA GLY A 289 -9.45 5.37 -0.56
C GLY A 289 -8.44 4.37 -0.01
N GLY A 290 -7.62 3.79 -0.87
CA GLY A 290 -6.57 2.85 -0.52
C GLY A 290 -5.24 3.26 -1.14
N ILE A 291 -4.22 3.51 -0.31
CA ILE A 291 -2.89 3.96 -0.76
C ILE A 291 -1.88 2.86 -0.42
N TYR A 292 -1.18 2.36 -1.44
CA TYR A 292 -0.29 1.20 -1.31
C TYR A 292 0.79 1.39 -0.23
N ASN A 293 0.86 0.43 0.71
CA ASN A 293 1.72 0.45 1.89
C ASN A 293 1.63 1.73 2.73
N SER A 294 0.44 2.37 2.75
CA SER A 294 0.12 3.49 3.62
C SER A 294 -1.10 3.16 4.46
N TYR A 295 -2.31 3.31 3.93
CA TYR A 295 -3.54 2.96 4.64
C TYR A 295 -4.71 2.70 3.68
N THR A 296 -5.71 1.96 4.16
CA THR A 296 -7.09 1.96 3.68
C THR A 296 -7.91 2.89 4.56
N LEU A 297 -8.74 3.75 4.00
CA LEU A 297 -9.75 4.51 4.71
C LEU A 297 -11.11 4.30 4.03
N THR A 298 -12.14 3.91 4.76
CA THR A 298 -13.45 3.57 4.20
C THR A 298 -14.58 3.87 5.17
N THR A 299 -15.78 4.10 4.63
CA THR A 299 -17.01 4.34 5.42
C THR A 299 -17.52 3.02 6.01
N ALA A 300 -18.02 3.04 7.26
CA ALA A 300 -18.44 1.82 7.97
C ALA A 300 -19.94 1.54 7.87
N HIS A 301 -20.79 2.54 7.58
CA HIS A 301 -22.25 2.39 7.69
C HIS A 301 -22.98 2.52 6.34
N HIS A 302 -22.26 2.66 5.23
CA HIS A 302 -22.89 2.61 3.92
C HIS A 302 -23.29 1.17 3.55
N ALA A 303 -24.33 1.01 2.73
CA ALA A 303 -24.82 -0.30 2.29
C ALA A 303 -23.74 -1.14 1.58
N ASP A 304 -22.82 -0.49 0.87
CA ASP A 304 -21.68 -1.12 0.18
C ASP A 304 -20.41 -1.21 1.04
N PHE A 305 -20.48 -1.02 2.36
CA PHE A 305 -19.32 -1.06 3.24
C PHE A 305 -18.43 -2.30 3.02
N LYS A 306 -19.03 -3.51 3.10
CA LYS A 306 -18.28 -4.77 2.97
C LYS A 306 -17.52 -4.91 1.65
N PRO A 307 -18.12 -4.68 0.48
CA PRO A 307 -17.38 -4.71 -0.78
C PRO A 307 -16.34 -3.59 -0.89
N VAL A 308 -16.61 -2.39 -0.39
CA VAL A 308 -15.69 -1.24 -0.49
C VAL A 308 -14.45 -1.46 0.36
N VAL A 309 -14.57 -1.89 1.62
CA VAL A 309 -13.37 -2.14 2.45
C VAL A 309 -12.42 -3.17 1.86
N VAL A 310 -12.97 -4.21 1.22
CA VAL A 310 -12.16 -5.24 0.54
C VAL A 310 -11.50 -4.69 -0.74
N HIS A 311 -12.21 -3.83 -1.48
CA HIS A 311 -11.69 -3.15 -2.67
C HIS A 311 -10.52 -2.22 -2.28
N GLU A 312 -10.72 -1.34 -1.31
CA GLU A 312 -9.69 -0.40 -0.85
C GLU A 312 -8.48 -1.11 -0.22
N PHE A 313 -8.70 -2.24 0.46
CA PHE A 313 -7.61 -3.09 0.94
C PHE A 313 -6.86 -3.76 -0.22
N GLY A 314 -7.53 -4.04 -1.33
CA GLY A 314 -6.90 -4.47 -2.58
C GLY A 314 -5.87 -3.46 -3.10
N HIS A 315 -6.16 -2.16 -3.00
CA HIS A 315 -5.19 -1.10 -3.30
C HIS A 315 -4.08 -1.04 -2.26
N SER A 316 -4.42 -0.83 -0.99
CA SER A 316 -3.43 -0.49 0.04
C SER A 316 -2.51 -1.64 0.42
N PHE A 317 -3.02 -2.87 0.49
CA PHE A 317 -2.25 -4.07 0.73
C PHE A 317 -1.67 -4.65 -0.55
N GLY A 318 -2.53 -4.83 -1.57
CA GLY A 318 -2.21 -5.59 -2.79
C GLY A 318 -1.54 -4.80 -3.90
N GLY A 319 -1.53 -3.47 -3.82
CA GLY A 319 -1.07 -2.61 -4.92
C GLY A 319 -1.87 -2.84 -6.21
N LEU A 320 -3.13 -3.27 -6.09
CA LEU A 320 -4.01 -3.47 -7.24
C LEU A 320 -4.51 -2.11 -7.74
N ALA A 321 -4.59 -1.95 -9.06
CA ALA A 321 -5.22 -0.80 -9.68
C ALA A 321 -6.73 -1.00 -9.85
N ASP A 322 -7.45 0.11 -10.08
CA ASP A 322 -8.82 0.09 -10.53
C ASP A 322 -8.95 -0.50 -11.94
N GLU A 323 -9.86 -1.45 -12.11
CA GLU A 323 -10.14 -2.11 -13.40
C GLU A 323 -11.32 -1.46 -14.16
N TYR A 324 -11.84 -0.32 -13.68
CA TYR A 324 -12.89 0.42 -14.38
C TYR A 324 -12.31 1.53 -15.27
N ALA A 325 -13.12 1.97 -16.24
CA ALA A 325 -12.80 3.00 -17.21
C ALA A 325 -14.01 3.90 -17.40
N TYR A 326 -13.79 5.20 -17.54
CA TYR A 326 -14.85 6.20 -17.68
C TYR A 326 -14.77 6.97 -19.00
N THR A 327 -13.55 7.30 -19.48
CA THR A 327 -13.32 8.25 -20.55
C THR A 327 -12.23 7.80 -21.51
N ASP A 328 -12.20 8.40 -22.69
CA ASP A 328 -11.05 8.39 -23.59
C ASP A 328 -10.17 9.59 -23.23
N ASP A 329 -9.48 9.52 -22.09
CA ASP A 329 -8.62 10.60 -21.61
C ASP A 329 -7.36 10.71 -22.51
N PRO A 330 -7.06 11.89 -23.07
CA PRO A 330 -5.83 12.11 -23.83
C PRO A 330 -4.57 12.13 -22.95
N SER A 331 -4.71 12.25 -21.62
CA SER A 331 -3.61 12.22 -20.64
C SER A 331 -3.90 11.18 -19.55
N PRO A 332 -3.77 9.87 -19.88
CA PRO A 332 -4.10 8.82 -18.94
C PRO A 332 -3.17 8.85 -17.71
N ALA A 333 -3.71 8.45 -16.55
CA ALA A 333 -2.93 8.29 -15.32
C ALA A 333 -1.76 7.29 -15.49
N PHE A 334 -1.87 6.38 -16.46
CA PHE A 334 -0.86 5.39 -16.82
C PHE A 334 -0.36 5.64 -18.25
N PRO A 335 0.91 6.05 -18.44
CA PRO A 335 1.50 6.25 -19.76
C PRO A 335 1.51 4.96 -20.58
N TYR A 336 1.11 5.03 -21.85
CA TYR A 336 0.96 3.84 -22.71
C TYR A 336 2.29 3.16 -23.07
N GLU A 337 3.41 3.88 -23.00
CA GLU A 337 4.76 3.40 -23.29
C GLU A 337 5.47 2.76 -22.09
N VAL A 338 4.84 2.74 -20.92
CA VAL A 338 5.38 2.19 -19.69
C VAL A 338 4.46 1.09 -19.17
N GLU A 339 5.02 -0.04 -18.73
CA GLU A 339 4.23 -1.05 -18.04
C GLU A 339 3.92 -0.59 -16.62
N PRO A 340 2.63 -0.49 -16.20
CA PRO A 340 2.27 -0.15 -14.84
C PRO A 340 2.91 -1.13 -13.83
N TRP A 341 3.27 -0.65 -12.65
CA TRP A 341 3.77 -1.56 -11.61
C TRP A 341 2.64 -2.39 -10.97
N GLU A 342 1.40 -1.93 -11.05
CA GLU A 342 0.21 -2.60 -10.54
C GLU A 342 -0.01 -3.95 -11.27
N PRO A 343 -0.19 -5.06 -10.53
CA PRO A 343 -0.13 -6.39 -11.14
C PRO A 343 -1.35 -6.79 -11.96
N ASN A 344 -2.48 -6.10 -11.83
CA ASN A 344 -3.77 -6.44 -12.44
C ASN A 344 -4.15 -5.57 -13.65
N ILE A 345 -3.30 -4.63 -14.06
CA ILE A 345 -3.45 -3.86 -15.30
C ILE A 345 -2.17 -3.95 -16.14
N SER A 346 -2.28 -3.69 -17.45
CA SER A 346 -1.15 -3.77 -18.38
C SER A 346 -1.34 -2.83 -19.56
N THR A 347 -0.27 -2.20 -20.01
CA THR A 347 -0.16 -1.53 -21.32
C THR A 347 0.32 -2.48 -22.43
N LEU A 348 0.63 -3.70 -22.08
CA LEU A 348 1.24 -4.74 -22.94
C LEU A 348 2.71 -4.49 -23.31
N VAL A 349 3.34 -3.47 -22.75
CA VAL A 349 4.77 -3.15 -22.97
C VAL A 349 5.67 -4.26 -22.41
N ASP A 350 5.34 -4.77 -21.23
CA ASP A 350 5.96 -5.96 -20.65
C ASP A 350 4.91 -6.94 -20.09
N PHE A 351 4.00 -7.37 -20.97
CA PHE A 351 2.90 -8.25 -20.58
C PHE A 351 3.37 -9.59 -19.98
N LYS A 352 4.59 -10.02 -20.30
CA LYS A 352 5.18 -11.24 -19.74
C LYS A 352 5.35 -11.16 -18.22
N SER A 353 5.59 -9.98 -17.66
CA SER A 353 5.69 -9.75 -16.22
C SER A 353 4.33 -9.79 -15.50
N LYS A 354 3.21 -9.76 -16.22
CA LYS A 354 1.84 -9.68 -15.71
C LYS A 354 1.17 -11.05 -15.64
N TRP A 355 0.10 -11.26 -16.40
CA TRP A 355 -0.69 -12.48 -16.40
C TRP A 355 -0.70 -13.20 -17.76
N GLN A 356 0.29 -12.95 -18.61
CA GLN A 356 0.38 -13.60 -19.92
C GLN A 356 0.34 -15.12 -19.83
N ASP A 357 0.96 -15.67 -18.81
CA ASP A 357 1.01 -17.11 -18.52
C ASP A 357 -0.34 -17.73 -18.13
N MET A 358 -1.32 -16.90 -17.72
CA MET A 358 -2.68 -17.34 -17.39
C MET A 358 -3.66 -17.23 -18.57
N VAL A 359 -3.25 -16.58 -19.65
CA VAL A 359 -4.11 -16.40 -20.83
C VAL A 359 -4.10 -17.67 -21.68
N PRO A 360 -5.28 -18.28 -21.99
CA PRO A 360 -5.35 -19.45 -22.83
C PRO A 360 -4.73 -19.21 -24.21
N LYS A 361 -4.01 -20.19 -24.72
CA LYS A 361 -3.36 -20.10 -26.04
C LYS A 361 -4.39 -19.80 -27.14
N GLY A 362 -4.12 -18.80 -27.96
CA GLY A 362 -5.01 -18.38 -29.05
C GLY A 362 -6.10 -17.39 -28.65
N THR A 363 -6.10 -16.91 -27.40
CA THR A 363 -7.00 -15.81 -26.98
C THR A 363 -6.67 -14.55 -27.78
N PRO A 364 -7.65 -13.89 -28.42
CA PRO A 364 -7.43 -12.61 -29.11
C PRO A 364 -7.01 -11.49 -28.14
N ILE A 365 -6.15 -10.60 -28.62
CA ILE A 365 -5.74 -9.38 -27.89
C ILE A 365 -6.05 -8.16 -28.78
N PRO A 366 -6.97 -7.25 -28.39
CA PRO A 366 -7.86 -7.35 -27.22
C PRO A 366 -8.82 -8.54 -27.28
N THR A 367 -9.18 -9.05 -26.09
CA THR A 367 -10.19 -10.10 -25.99
C THR A 367 -11.59 -9.50 -26.18
N PRO A 368 -12.39 -9.97 -27.15
CA PRO A 368 -13.71 -9.43 -27.38
C PRO A 368 -14.66 -9.67 -26.20
N ILE A 369 -15.39 -8.64 -25.78
CA ILE A 369 -16.45 -8.76 -24.78
C ILE A 369 -17.70 -9.28 -25.51
N LYS A 370 -17.97 -10.58 -25.37
CA LYS A 370 -19.18 -11.20 -25.88
C LYS A 370 -20.31 -11.03 -24.87
N ASN A 371 -21.40 -10.35 -25.24
CA ASN A 371 -22.66 -10.15 -24.50
C ASN A 371 -22.58 -10.33 -22.97
N VAL A 372 -22.29 -9.23 -22.26
CA VAL A 372 -22.02 -9.15 -20.81
C VAL A 372 -23.19 -9.68 -19.96
N GLU A 373 -24.43 -9.72 -20.50
CA GLU A 373 -25.62 -10.12 -19.73
C GLU A 373 -25.81 -11.63 -19.55
N LYS A 374 -25.14 -12.48 -20.34
CA LYS A 374 -25.37 -13.94 -20.34
C LYS A 374 -24.19 -14.78 -19.85
N GLU A 375 -22.99 -14.28 -19.90
CA GLU A 375 -21.82 -15.02 -19.44
C GLU A 375 -21.13 -14.21 -18.34
N LYS A 376 -21.21 -14.67 -17.10
CA LYS A 376 -20.29 -14.25 -16.03
C LYS A 376 -18.88 -14.65 -16.48
N ASN A 377 -18.26 -13.83 -17.32
CA ASN A 377 -17.00 -14.18 -17.94
C ASN A 377 -15.87 -13.96 -16.95
N THR A 378 -15.60 -14.96 -16.13
CA THR A 378 -14.42 -15.07 -15.25
C THR A 378 -13.21 -15.60 -16.02
N ALA A 379 -13.34 -15.84 -17.32
CA ALA A 379 -12.25 -16.32 -18.16
C ALA A 379 -11.15 -15.25 -18.23
N VAL A 380 -9.92 -15.65 -17.90
CA VAL A 380 -8.76 -14.77 -18.01
C VAL A 380 -8.49 -14.49 -19.49
N GLY A 381 -8.42 -13.20 -19.83
CA GLY A 381 -8.13 -12.69 -21.17
C GLY A 381 -7.32 -11.40 -21.07
N VAL A 382 -7.47 -10.54 -22.09
CA VAL A 382 -6.83 -9.24 -22.18
C VAL A 382 -7.86 -8.23 -22.67
N TYR A 383 -8.66 -7.71 -21.74
CA TYR A 383 -9.80 -6.85 -22.03
C TYR A 383 -9.40 -5.38 -21.97
N GLU A 384 -9.63 -4.64 -23.04
CA GLU A 384 -9.29 -3.21 -23.08
C GLU A 384 -10.21 -2.39 -22.18
N GLY A 385 -9.64 -1.35 -21.55
CA GLY A 385 -10.31 -0.43 -20.63
C GLY A 385 -10.05 -0.79 -19.16
N ALA A 386 -9.15 -0.04 -18.52
CA ALA A 386 -8.80 -0.09 -17.09
C ALA A 386 -8.07 1.20 -16.71
N GLY A 387 -7.76 1.39 -15.42
CA GLY A 387 -6.98 2.56 -14.97
C GLY A 387 -7.61 3.88 -15.42
N TYR A 388 -8.94 3.97 -15.31
CA TYR A 388 -9.78 5.12 -15.65
C TYR A 388 -9.94 5.42 -17.15
N THR A 389 -9.15 4.80 -18.05
CA THR A 389 -9.22 5.02 -19.51
C THR A 389 -9.83 3.84 -20.27
N ASN A 390 -10.57 4.15 -21.34
CA ASN A 390 -11.22 3.14 -22.18
C ASN A 390 -10.25 2.43 -23.14
N LYS A 391 -9.07 3.00 -23.42
CA LYS A 391 -8.13 2.50 -24.43
C LYS A 391 -6.70 2.42 -23.90
N GLY A 392 -5.93 1.51 -24.51
CA GLY A 392 -4.48 1.38 -24.30
C GLY A 392 -4.08 0.71 -22.99
N ILE A 393 -5.03 0.50 -22.05
CA ILE A 393 -4.79 -0.20 -20.79
C ILE A 393 -5.76 -1.37 -20.70
N TYR A 394 -5.23 -2.50 -20.25
CA TYR A 394 -5.94 -3.78 -20.29
C TYR A 394 -6.10 -4.36 -18.89
N ARG A 395 -7.19 -5.10 -18.68
CA ARG A 395 -7.51 -5.84 -17.46
C ARG A 395 -7.71 -7.34 -17.76
N PRO A 396 -7.59 -8.21 -16.74
CA PRO A 396 -7.59 -9.66 -16.96
C PRO A 396 -8.97 -10.28 -17.20
N VAL A 397 -10.06 -9.66 -16.72
CA VAL A 397 -11.42 -10.19 -16.80
C VAL A 397 -12.42 -9.07 -17.06
N THR A 398 -13.67 -9.42 -17.39
CA THR A 398 -14.73 -8.42 -17.57
C THR A 398 -15.26 -7.88 -16.25
N GLU A 399 -15.25 -8.68 -15.18
CA GLU A 399 -15.77 -8.32 -13.87
C GLU A 399 -14.86 -8.81 -12.74
N CYS A 400 -14.51 -7.92 -11.82
CA CYS A 400 -13.64 -8.16 -10.67
C CYS A 400 -14.06 -7.28 -9.49
N ARG A 401 -13.67 -7.65 -8.26
CA ARG A 401 -13.79 -6.76 -7.08
C ARG A 401 -13.13 -5.39 -7.34
N MET A 402 -12.02 -5.36 -8.06
CA MET A 402 -11.33 -4.10 -8.41
C MET A 402 -12.02 -3.29 -9.51
N ARG A 403 -13.20 -3.71 -9.96
CA ARG A 403 -13.98 -3.01 -10.98
C ARG A 403 -15.38 -2.60 -10.51
N VAL A 404 -16.08 -3.49 -9.81
CA VAL A 404 -17.48 -3.27 -9.40
C VAL A 404 -17.78 -3.91 -8.05
N ASN A 405 -18.50 -3.19 -7.19
CA ASN A 405 -18.85 -3.64 -5.84
C ASN A 405 -19.79 -4.88 -5.82
N LYS A 406 -20.60 -5.07 -6.88
CA LYS A 406 -21.55 -6.18 -6.96
C LYS A 406 -20.91 -7.55 -7.19
N VAL A 407 -19.64 -7.59 -7.64
CA VAL A 407 -18.93 -8.84 -7.87
C VAL A 407 -18.41 -9.39 -6.54
N PRO A 408 -18.68 -10.67 -6.21
CA PRO A 408 -18.40 -11.21 -4.89
C PRO A 408 -16.93 -11.54 -4.64
N ALA A 409 -16.05 -11.46 -5.65
CA ALA A 409 -14.67 -11.95 -5.55
C ALA A 409 -13.67 -11.14 -6.38
N PHE A 410 -12.41 -11.22 -6.00
CA PHE A 410 -11.29 -10.87 -6.87
C PHE A 410 -11.18 -11.85 -8.02
N CYS A 411 -10.75 -11.39 -9.19
CA CYS A 411 -10.48 -12.24 -10.33
C CYS A 411 -9.25 -13.15 -10.10
N PRO A 412 -9.05 -14.21 -10.91
CA PRO A 412 -7.92 -15.13 -10.72
C PRO A 412 -6.54 -14.45 -10.72
N VAL A 413 -6.36 -13.38 -11.49
CA VAL A 413 -5.10 -12.62 -11.54
C VAL A 413 -4.86 -11.84 -10.26
N CYS A 414 -5.89 -11.12 -9.77
CA CYS A 414 -5.82 -10.41 -8.50
C CYS A 414 -5.59 -11.37 -7.33
N GLN A 415 -6.31 -12.52 -7.30
CA GLN A 415 -6.09 -13.55 -6.27
C GLN A 415 -4.66 -14.07 -6.27
N ARG A 416 -4.09 -14.40 -7.44
CA ARG A 416 -2.70 -14.83 -7.57
C ARG A 416 -1.71 -13.79 -7.07
N SER A 417 -1.95 -12.52 -7.38
CA SER A 417 -1.09 -11.42 -6.93
C SER A 417 -1.13 -11.26 -5.42
N LEU A 418 -2.31 -11.25 -4.83
CA LEU A 418 -2.49 -11.19 -3.38
C LEU A 418 -1.90 -12.41 -2.68
N GLU A 419 -2.10 -13.64 -3.20
CA GLU A 419 -1.50 -14.86 -2.65
C GLU A 419 0.03 -14.79 -2.65
N ARG A 420 0.66 -14.39 -3.77
CA ARG A 420 2.11 -14.21 -3.86
C ARG A 420 2.64 -13.20 -2.84
N LEU A 421 1.90 -12.12 -2.64
CA LEU A 421 2.28 -11.09 -1.68
C LEU A 421 2.17 -11.59 -0.23
N ILE A 422 1.09 -12.29 0.13
CA ILE A 422 0.93 -12.91 1.47
C ILE A 422 2.08 -13.89 1.74
N LEU A 423 2.39 -14.76 0.78
CA LEU A 423 3.49 -15.72 0.91
C LEU A 423 4.87 -15.03 0.97
N PHE A 424 5.04 -13.92 0.25
CA PHE A 424 6.28 -13.13 0.32
C PHE A 424 6.54 -12.59 1.73
N TYR A 425 5.50 -12.11 2.42
CA TYR A 425 5.61 -11.57 3.77
C TYR A 425 5.75 -12.66 4.86
N THR A 426 5.23 -13.87 4.62
CA THR A 426 5.09 -14.90 5.66
C THR A 426 6.00 -16.13 5.48
N GLU A 427 6.77 -16.23 4.40
CA GLU A 427 7.75 -17.26 4.08
C GLU A 427 9.14 -16.67 3.82
#